data_3c28253df6faa2567493d0b32bd33a3b
#
_entry.id   3c28253df6faa2567493d0b32bd33a3b
#
_cell.length_a   1.000
_cell.length_b   1.000
_cell.length_c   1.000
_cell.angle_alpha   90.00
_cell.angle_beta   90.00
_cell.angle_gamma   90.00
#
_symmetry.space_group_name_H-M   'P 1'
#
loop_
_entity.id
_entity.type
_entity.pdbx_description
1 polymer ?
#
loop_
_entity_poly.entity_id
_entity_poly.type
_entity_poly.pdbx_seq_one_letter_code
_entity_poly.pdbx_strand_id
1 'polypeptide(L)'
;DGLMGVRFADAPVLSASTFGVTREGGMMQALKMLRTVQKNPASIMEEVYERMMLDEQSQRGFAQFFDDVLATEDGSVLWHCTIGKDRAGLAAALLLHALGVKREAVEQDHLATNKYVQSETQNIMDALSSFGLGDKLDKSIHVINSADPRFLHAALDAVEKQYGSFDAYVRDQLSV
;
A
#
# COMPACT_ATOMS: atom_id res chain seq x y z
N ASP A 1 7.11 -26.64 18.99
CA ASP A 1 6.12 -26.27 20.01
C ASP A 1 6.23 -24.83 20.53
N GLY A 2 6.71 -23.87 19.75
CA GLY A 2 6.92 -22.50 20.20
C GLY A 2 6.05 -21.41 19.56
N LEU A 3 5.06 -21.79 18.74
CA LEU A 3 4.18 -20.83 18.05
C LEU A 3 2.72 -20.92 18.54
N MET A 4 2.53 -21.22 19.81
CA MET A 4 1.19 -21.18 20.41
C MET A 4 0.67 -19.74 20.38
N GLY A 5 -0.41 -19.52 19.64
CA GLY A 5 -1.13 -18.26 19.57
C GLY A 5 -0.87 -17.39 18.34
N VAL A 6 -0.06 -17.83 17.36
CA VAL A 6 0.05 -17.10 16.09
C VAL A 6 -1.10 -17.48 15.18
N ARG A 7 -2.01 -16.55 14.90
CA ARG A 7 -3.01 -16.68 13.84
C ARG A 7 -2.47 -16.04 12.57
N PHE A 8 -2.55 -16.77 11.47
CA PHE A 8 -2.26 -16.24 10.14
C PHE A 8 -3.60 -15.93 9.48
N ALA A 9 -3.86 -14.65 9.23
CA ALA A 9 -4.99 -14.23 8.41
C ALA A 9 -4.48 -13.92 7.00
N ASP A 10 -5.06 -14.58 6.01
CA ASP A 10 -4.79 -14.28 4.60
C ASP A 10 -5.52 -12.99 4.22
N ALA A 11 -4.83 -11.86 4.31
CA ALA A 11 -5.36 -10.63 3.75
C ALA A 11 -5.48 -10.76 2.21
N PRO A 12 -6.57 -10.26 1.60
CA PRO A 12 -6.70 -10.26 0.15
C PRO A 12 -5.51 -9.55 -0.48
N VAL A 13 -4.76 -10.29 -1.29
CA VAL A 13 -3.59 -9.74 -2.00
C VAL A 13 -4.10 -8.85 -3.11
N LEU A 14 -3.59 -7.62 -3.18
CA LEU A 14 -3.78 -6.77 -4.36
C LEU A 14 -3.38 -7.56 -5.59
N SER A 15 -4.34 -7.84 -6.45
CA SER A 15 -4.08 -8.61 -7.67
C SER A 15 -3.28 -7.78 -8.67
N ALA A 16 -2.63 -8.45 -9.62
CA ALA A 16 -1.95 -7.77 -10.74
C ALA A 16 -2.91 -6.85 -11.52
N SER A 17 -4.23 -7.08 -11.43
CA SER A 17 -5.27 -6.21 -11.99
C SER A 17 -5.29 -4.82 -11.37
N THR A 18 -4.85 -4.64 -10.12
CA THR A 18 -4.73 -3.32 -9.48
C THR A 18 -3.74 -2.43 -10.22
N PHE A 19 -2.73 -3.04 -10.85
CA PHE A 19 -1.77 -2.33 -11.72
C PHE A 19 -2.21 -2.28 -13.20
N GLY A 20 -3.46 -2.68 -13.52
CA GLY A 20 -3.96 -2.68 -14.89
C GLY A 20 -3.32 -3.75 -15.80
N VAL A 21 -2.58 -4.70 -15.23
CA VAL A 21 -1.96 -5.79 -15.99
C VAL A 21 -2.91 -6.97 -16.03
N THR A 22 -3.53 -7.21 -17.19
CA THR A 22 -4.33 -8.41 -17.41
C THR A 22 -3.50 -9.46 -18.15
N ARG A 23 -3.78 -10.73 -17.91
CA ARG A 23 -3.12 -11.87 -18.57
C ARG A 23 -3.29 -11.83 -20.11
N GLU A 24 -4.31 -11.12 -20.60
CA GLU A 24 -4.67 -11.01 -22.01
C GLU A 24 -3.99 -9.84 -22.74
N GLY A 25 -3.40 -8.88 -22.02
CA GLY A 25 -2.87 -7.63 -22.60
C GLY A 25 -1.57 -7.72 -23.37
N GLY A 26 -0.86 -8.83 -23.28
CA GLY A 26 0.35 -9.11 -24.06
C GLY A 26 1.47 -8.06 -23.94
N MET A 27 2.46 -8.15 -24.85
CA MET A 27 3.66 -7.29 -24.88
C MET A 27 3.32 -5.80 -25.10
N MET A 28 2.28 -5.49 -25.86
CA MET A 28 1.87 -4.10 -26.12
C MET A 28 1.38 -3.39 -24.86
N GLN A 29 0.61 -4.07 -24.02
CA GLN A 29 0.13 -3.51 -22.76
C GLN A 29 1.28 -3.30 -21.78
N ALA A 30 2.22 -4.26 -21.70
CA ALA A 30 3.42 -4.13 -20.89
C ALA A 30 4.28 -2.94 -21.32
N LEU A 31 4.50 -2.74 -22.63
CA LEU A 31 5.22 -1.58 -23.15
C LEU A 31 4.52 -0.26 -22.89
N LYS A 32 3.19 -0.21 -23.00
CA LYS A 32 2.39 0.98 -22.67
C LYS A 32 2.52 1.31 -21.19
N MET A 33 2.39 0.31 -20.32
CA MET A 33 2.55 0.48 -18.88
C MET A 33 3.95 0.97 -18.53
N LEU A 34 4.99 0.37 -19.08
CA LEU A 34 6.39 0.78 -18.87
C LEU A 34 6.60 2.25 -19.22
N ARG A 35 6.06 2.71 -20.37
CA ARG A 35 6.14 4.12 -20.78
C ARG A 35 5.38 5.04 -19.81
N THR A 36 4.24 4.60 -19.30
CA THR A 36 3.45 5.38 -18.32
C THR A 36 4.20 5.50 -17.01
N VAL A 37 4.77 4.39 -16.51
CA VAL A 37 5.63 4.36 -15.32
C VAL A 37 6.84 5.29 -15.47
N GLN A 38 7.48 5.32 -16.65
CA GLN A 38 8.62 6.21 -16.90
C GLN A 38 8.24 7.69 -16.93
N LYS A 39 7.04 8.02 -17.43
CA LYS A 39 6.60 9.41 -17.58
C LYS A 39 6.11 10.01 -16.26
N ASN A 40 5.34 9.27 -15.50
CA ASN A 40 4.70 9.78 -14.27
C ASN A 40 4.52 8.69 -13.22
N PRO A 41 5.61 8.19 -12.60
CA PRO A 41 5.53 7.13 -11.61
C PRO A 41 4.73 7.53 -10.36
N ALA A 42 4.75 8.81 -9.98
CA ALA A 42 4.03 9.28 -8.82
C ALA A 42 2.51 9.18 -9.01
N SER A 43 1.97 9.65 -10.14
CA SER A 43 0.52 9.55 -10.39
C SER A 43 0.02 8.11 -10.46
N ILE A 44 0.85 7.18 -10.90
CA ILE A 44 0.48 5.76 -10.83
C ILE A 44 0.34 5.32 -9.38
N MET A 45 1.27 5.71 -8.52
CA MET A 45 1.21 5.36 -7.11
C MET A 45 0.04 6.05 -6.40
N GLU A 46 -0.25 7.31 -6.72
CA GLU A 46 -1.45 8.02 -6.26
C GLU A 46 -2.71 7.21 -6.61
N GLU A 47 -2.89 6.81 -7.88
CA GLU A 47 -4.02 5.99 -8.33
C GLU A 47 -4.07 4.61 -7.63
N VAL A 48 -2.91 3.98 -7.41
CA VAL A 48 -2.83 2.70 -6.68
C VAL A 48 -3.31 2.87 -5.23
N TYR A 49 -2.92 3.96 -4.57
CA TYR A 49 -3.33 4.23 -3.19
C TYR A 49 -4.81 4.57 -3.08
N GLU A 50 -5.36 5.37 -4.01
CA GLU A 50 -6.82 5.59 -4.11
C GLU A 50 -7.58 4.27 -4.26
N ARG A 51 -7.15 3.41 -5.19
CA ARG A 51 -7.78 2.10 -5.41
C ARG A 51 -7.69 1.19 -4.19
N MET A 52 -6.56 1.19 -3.47
CA MET A 52 -6.44 0.43 -2.23
C MET A 52 -7.49 0.81 -1.18
N MET A 53 -7.94 2.07 -1.17
CA MET A 53 -8.98 2.54 -0.24
C MET A 53 -10.39 2.31 -0.76
N LEU A 54 -10.60 2.37 -2.08
CA LEU A 54 -11.93 2.39 -2.68
C LEU A 54 -12.39 1.03 -3.23
N ASP A 55 -11.46 0.12 -3.51
CA ASP A 55 -11.78 -1.21 -4.03
C ASP A 55 -12.37 -2.11 -2.95
N GLU A 56 -13.52 -2.75 -3.25
CA GLU A 56 -14.25 -3.58 -2.29
C GLU A 56 -13.41 -4.73 -1.71
N GLN A 57 -12.51 -5.33 -2.50
CA GLN A 57 -11.66 -6.41 -2.01
C GLN A 57 -10.67 -5.89 -0.97
N SER A 58 -10.10 -4.70 -1.22
CA SER A 58 -9.18 -4.05 -0.28
C SER A 58 -9.90 -3.62 0.99
N GLN A 59 -11.12 -3.08 0.87
CA GLN A 59 -11.96 -2.70 2.01
C GLN A 59 -12.27 -3.90 2.90
N ARG A 60 -12.66 -5.04 2.31
CA ARG A 60 -12.83 -6.29 3.06
C ARG A 60 -11.55 -6.73 3.78
N GLY A 61 -10.39 -6.54 3.14
CA GLY A 61 -9.10 -6.84 3.77
C GLY A 61 -8.78 -5.94 4.95
N PHE A 62 -9.06 -4.64 4.86
CA PHE A 62 -8.89 -3.71 5.97
C PHE A 62 -9.91 -3.96 7.08
N ALA A 63 -11.17 -4.26 6.76
CA ALA A 63 -12.17 -4.66 7.76
C ALA A 63 -11.71 -5.89 8.53
N GLN A 64 -11.26 -6.95 7.85
CA GLN A 64 -10.69 -8.13 8.49
C GLN A 64 -9.47 -7.80 9.37
N PHE A 65 -8.60 -6.90 8.94
CA PHE A 65 -7.47 -6.44 9.75
C PHE A 65 -7.94 -5.82 11.07
N PHE A 66 -8.97 -4.97 11.03
CA PHE A 66 -9.55 -4.39 12.25
C PHE A 66 -10.21 -5.44 13.13
N ASP A 67 -10.96 -6.37 12.55
CA ASP A 67 -11.56 -7.49 13.30
C ASP A 67 -10.48 -8.29 14.03
N ASP A 68 -9.37 -8.61 13.38
CA ASP A 68 -8.25 -9.35 13.98
C ASP A 68 -7.55 -8.55 15.08
N VAL A 69 -7.38 -7.24 14.90
CA VAL A 69 -6.82 -6.35 15.94
C VAL A 69 -7.73 -6.29 17.14
N LEU A 70 -9.04 -6.09 16.95
CA LEU A 70 -10.03 -5.99 18.02
C LEU A 70 -10.25 -7.32 18.75
N ALA A 71 -10.14 -8.44 18.05
CA ALA A 71 -10.26 -9.77 18.65
C ALA A 71 -9.03 -10.21 19.47
N THR A 72 -7.93 -9.45 19.41
CA THR A 72 -6.69 -9.78 20.11
C THR A 72 -6.71 -9.11 21.49
N GLU A 73 -7.10 -9.87 22.52
CA GLU A 73 -7.18 -9.37 23.89
C GLU A 73 -5.79 -9.32 24.55
N ASP A 74 -4.94 -10.29 24.27
CA ASP A 74 -3.59 -10.43 24.84
C ASP A 74 -2.53 -10.65 23.75
N GLY A 75 -1.33 -10.10 23.97
CA GLY A 75 -0.20 -10.30 23.08
C GLY A 75 0.02 -9.17 22.10
N SER A 76 0.42 -9.47 20.87
CA SER A 76 0.74 -8.51 19.82
C SER A 76 0.20 -8.95 18.48
N VAL A 77 -0.22 -7.98 17.67
CA VAL A 77 -0.62 -8.19 16.28
C VAL A 77 0.55 -7.77 15.39
N LEU A 78 0.99 -8.66 14.50
CA LEU A 78 1.96 -8.35 13.46
C LEU A 78 1.25 -8.41 12.11
N TRP A 79 1.29 -7.32 11.36
CA TRP A 79 0.85 -7.30 9.98
C TRP A 79 1.98 -6.90 9.03
N HIS A 80 1.96 -7.43 7.84
CA HIS A 80 2.97 -7.14 6.84
C HIS A 80 2.40 -7.24 5.42
N CYS A 81 3.11 -6.68 4.47
CA CYS A 81 2.93 -6.96 3.06
C CYS A 81 4.28 -7.43 2.46
N THR A 82 4.51 -7.23 1.18
CA THR A 82 5.78 -7.67 0.55
C THR A 82 6.98 -6.86 1.05
N ILE A 83 6.86 -5.52 1.07
CA ILE A 83 7.94 -4.59 1.46
C ILE A 83 7.60 -3.85 2.77
N GLY A 84 6.37 -3.95 3.26
CA GLY A 84 5.92 -3.25 4.47
C GLY A 84 5.53 -1.78 4.26
N LYS A 85 5.57 -1.27 3.03
CA LYS A 85 5.37 0.14 2.71
C LYS A 85 3.90 0.49 2.43
N ASP A 86 3.32 -0.08 1.36
CA ASP A 86 2.03 0.38 0.83
C ASP A 86 0.85 -0.17 1.63
N ARG A 87 0.53 -1.45 1.51
CA ARG A 87 -0.62 -2.08 2.19
C ARG A 87 -0.49 -2.05 3.71
N ALA A 88 0.68 -2.42 4.22
CA ALA A 88 0.95 -2.38 5.65
C ALA A 88 1.01 -0.95 6.19
N GLY A 89 1.53 0.00 5.40
CA GLY A 89 1.54 1.42 5.75
C GLY A 89 0.15 2.03 5.76
N LEU A 90 -0.73 1.67 4.81
CA LEU A 90 -2.14 2.11 4.85
C LEU A 90 -2.90 1.49 6.02
N ALA A 91 -2.69 0.21 6.34
CA ALA A 91 -3.28 -0.41 7.53
C ALA A 91 -2.84 0.30 8.82
N ALA A 92 -1.55 0.66 8.93
CA ALA A 92 -1.04 1.46 10.04
C ALA A 92 -1.67 2.85 10.08
N ALA A 93 -1.77 3.55 8.94
CA ALA A 93 -2.40 4.86 8.85
C ALA A 93 -3.87 4.84 9.26
N LEU A 94 -4.63 3.82 8.80
CA LEU A 94 -6.03 3.59 9.19
C LEU A 94 -6.16 3.40 10.71
N LEU A 95 -5.33 2.53 11.28
CA LEU A 95 -5.36 2.24 12.72
C LEU A 95 -4.99 3.47 13.56
N LEU A 96 -3.91 4.17 13.20
CA LEU A 96 -3.48 5.38 13.90
C LEU A 96 -4.57 6.46 13.86
N HIS A 97 -5.22 6.62 12.70
CA HIS A 97 -6.32 7.57 12.55
C HIS A 97 -7.52 7.18 13.41
N ALA A 98 -7.94 5.90 13.41
CA ALA A 98 -9.02 5.39 14.25
C ALA A 98 -8.73 5.59 15.76
N LEU A 99 -7.46 5.58 16.16
CA LEU A 99 -7.00 5.91 17.50
C LEU A 99 -6.92 7.43 17.80
N GLY A 100 -7.31 8.28 16.85
CA GLY A 100 -7.32 9.74 17.01
C GLY A 100 -5.93 10.39 16.89
N VAL A 101 -4.96 9.71 16.29
CA VAL A 101 -3.63 10.28 16.03
C VAL A 101 -3.74 11.36 14.96
N LYS A 102 -3.07 12.50 15.18
CA LYS A 102 -3.09 13.62 14.23
C LYS A 102 -2.51 13.23 12.87
N ARG A 103 -3.10 13.76 11.80
CA ARG A 103 -2.72 13.48 10.40
C ARG A 103 -1.21 13.68 10.16
N GLU A 104 -0.61 14.70 10.74
CA GLU A 104 0.82 14.98 10.59
C GLU A 104 1.70 13.88 11.20
N ALA A 105 1.27 13.28 12.30
CA ALA A 105 2.01 12.17 12.93
C ALA A 105 1.82 10.87 12.14
N VAL A 106 0.63 10.61 11.60
CA VAL A 106 0.37 9.49 10.68
C VAL A 106 1.24 9.58 9.42
N GLU A 107 1.37 10.78 8.85
CA GLU A 107 2.24 11.03 7.70
C GLU A 107 3.70 10.77 8.04
N GLN A 108 4.18 11.27 9.19
CA GLN A 108 5.55 11.04 9.63
C GLN A 108 5.86 9.56 9.85
N ASP A 109 4.93 8.79 10.40
CA ASP A 109 5.04 7.35 10.56
C ASP A 109 5.17 6.66 9.19
N HIS A 110 4.28 6.99 8.25
CA HIS A 110 4.34 6.47 6.89
C HIS A 110 5.68 6.76 6.21
N LEU A 111 6.18 7.99 6.31
CA LEU A 111 7.45 8.43 5.73
C LEU A 111 8.67 7.80 6.39
N ALA A 112 8.57 7.37 7.65
CA ALA A 112 9.67 6.69 8.36
C ALA A 112 10.08 5.38 7.66
N THR A 113 9.18 4.76 6.90
CA THR A 113 9.45 3.59 6.06
C THR A 113 10.64 3.80 5.12
N ASN A 114 10.86 5.02 4.63
CA ASN A 114 11.97 5.34 3.73
C ASN A 114 13.36 5.01 4.29
N LYS A 115 13.49 4.92 5.61
CA LYS A 115 14.74 4.50 6.26
C LYS A 115 15.08 3.03 6.04
N TYR A 116 14.06 2.21 5.75
CA TYR A 116 14.16 0.76 5.72
C TYR A 116 14.07 0.15 4.31
N VAL A 117 13.46 0.86 3.35
CA VAL A 117 13.27 0.35 1.97
C VAL A 117 14.46 0.57 1.03
N GLN A 118 15.52 1.24 1.49
CA GLN A 118 16.68 1.58 0.64
C GLN A 118 17.40 0.34 0.10
N SER A 119 17.63 -0.66 0.97
CA SER A 119 18.28 -1.90 0.56
C SER A 119 17.45 -2.68 -0.46
N GLU A 120 16.13 -2.70 -0.30
CA GLU A 120 15.24 -3.37 -1.24
C GLU A 120 15.20 -2.65 -2.60
N THR A 121 15.19 -1.31 -2.57
CA THR A 121 15.29 -0.50 -3.79
C THR A 121 16.58 -0.82 -4.54
N GLN A 122 17.71 -0.94 -3.84
CA GLN A 122 18.99 -1.29 -4.45
C GLN A 122 18.95 -2.70 -5.06
N ASN A 123 18.39 -3.69 -4.37
CA ASN A 123 18.24 -5.06 -4.89
C ASN A 123 17.44 -5.09 -6.20
N ILE A 124 16.35 -4.31 -6.26
CA ILE A 124 15.53 -4.18 -7.48
C ILE A 124 16.34 -3.53 -8.59
N MET A 125 17.10 -2.48 -8.30
CA MET A 125 17.94 -1.78 -9.25
C MET A 125 19.04 -2.68 -9.83
N ASP A 126 19.70 -3.47 -8.99
CA ASP A 126 20.74 -4.42 -9.39
C ASP A 126 20.14 -5.50 -10.31
N ALA A 127 18.96 -6.02 -9.98
CA ALA A 127 18.24 -6.97 -10.82
C ALA A 127 17.89 -6.37 -12.18
N LEU A 128 17.34 -5.14 -12.22
CA LEU A 128 16.99 -4.46 -13.48
C LEU A 128 18.22 -4.13 -14.32
N SER A 129 19.33 -3.78 -13.68
CA SER A 129 20.61 -3.50 -14.36
C SER A 129 21.17 -4.73 -15.04
N SER A 130 20.99 -5.92 -14.45
CA SER A 130 21.40 -7.19 -15.09
C SER A 130 20.65 -7.48 -16.40
N PHE A 131 19.45 -6.88 -16.59
CA PHE A 131 18.67 -6.94 -17.82
C PHE A 131 18.85 -5.72 -18.73
N GLY A 132 19.78 -4.80 -18.41
CA GLY A 132 20.02 -3.57 -19.19
C GLY A 132 18.90 -2.53 -19.07
N LEU A 133 18.07 -2.60 -18.03
CA LEU A 133 16.94 -1.70 -17.78
C LEU A 133 17.19 -0.70 -16.64
N GLY A 134 18.27 -0.85 -15.87
CA GLY A 134 18.56 -0.04 -14.69
C GLY A 134 18.49 1.45 -14.96
N ASP A 135 19.32 1.97 -15.86
CA ASP A 135 19.39 3.41 -16.18
C ASP A 135 18.06 3.99 -16.68
N LYS A 136 17.25 3.17 -17.38
CA LYS A 136 15.96 3.60 -17.93
C LYS A 136 14.86 3.72 -16.89
N LEU A 137 14.95 2.97 -15.81
CA LEU A 137 13.91 2.87 -14.79
C LEU A 137 14.33 3.46 -13.45
N ASP A 138 15.56 3.90 -13.28
CA ASP A 138 16.15 4.37 -12.04
C ASP A 138 15.21 5.33 -11.30
N LYS A 139 14.88 6.46 -11.89
CA LYS A 139 13.99 7.46 -11.29
C LYS A 139 12.61 6.92 -10.94
N SER A 140 12.07 6.07 -11.81
CA SER A 140 10.74 5.50 -11.60
C SER A 140 10.71 4.52 -10.44
N ILE A 141 11.73 3.67 -10.32
CA ILE A 141 11.86 2.71 -9.23
C ILE A 141 12.05 3.43 -7.90
N HIS A 142 12.89 4.46 -7.85
CA HIS A 142 13.06 5.26 -6.64
C HIS A 142 11.75 5.91 -6.19
N VAL A 143 10.95 6.46 -7.11
CA VAL A 143 9.64 7.04 -6.78
C VAL A 143 8.66 5.95 -6.32
N ILE A 144 8.54 4.84 -7.07
CA ILE A 144 7.61 3.76 -6.73
C ILE A 144 7.96 3.10 -5.40
N ASN A 145 9.24 2.94 -5.08
CA ASN A 145 9.69 2.30 -3.84
C ASN A 145 9.81 3.26 -2.65
N SER A 146 9.69 4.56 -2.84
CA SER A 146 9.64 5.51 -1.71
C SER A 146 8.23 5.62 -1.13
N ALA A 147 8.12 5.91 0.15
CA ALA A 147 6.93 6.48 0.75
C ALA A 147 6.93 7.99 0.44
N ASP A 148 5.89 8.47 -0.21
CA ASP A 148 5.72 9.88 -0.58
C ASP A 148 4.41 10.38 0.03
N PRO A 149 4.37 11.59 0.63
CA PRO A 149 3.16 12.15 1.24
C PRO A 149 1.99 12.18 0.27
N ARG A 150 2.26 12.41 -1.03
CA ARG A 150 1.23 12.48 -2.07
C ARG A 150 0.42 11.19 -2.18
N PHE A 151 1.05 10.03 -1.97
CA PHE A 151 0.36 8.74 -2.06
C PHE A 151 -0.63 8.57 -0.92
N LEU A 152 -0.20 8.88 0.31
CA LEU A 152 -1.09 8.84 1.47
C LEU A 152 -2.22 9.88 1.34
N HIS A 153 -1.91 11.10 0.89
CA HIS A 153 -2.90 12.15 0.68
C HIS A 153 -3.93 11.71 -0.37
N ALA A 154 -3.52 11.16 -1.51
CA ALA A 154 -4.42 10.65 -2.54
C ALA A 154 -5.40 9.61 -1.96
N ALA A 155 -4.91 8.68 -1.14
CA ALA A 155 -5.75 7.70 -0.45
C ALA A 155 -6.78 8.35 0.47
N LEU A 156 -6.34 9.26 1.35
CA LEU A 156 -7.22 9.92 2.32
C LEU A 156 -8.23 10.85 1.65
N ASP A 157 -7.80 11.65 0.67
CA ASP A 157 -8.65 12.57 -0.06
C ASP A 157 -9.71 11.83 -0.88
N ALA A 158 -9.38 10.66 -1.45
CA ALA A 158 -10.33 9.79 -2.15
C ALA A 158 -11.42 9.28 -1.20
N VAL A 159 -11.05 8.88 0.01
CA VAL A 159 -11.98 8.46 1.07
C VAL A 159 -12.90 9.62 1.47
N GLU A 160 -12.35 10.78 1.78
CA GLU A 160 -13.13 11.97 2.16
C GLU A 160 -14.10 12.39 1.06
N LYS A 161 -13.66 12.33 -0.20
CA LYS A 161 -14.49 12.65 -1.36
C LYS A 161 -15.65 11.68 -1.54
N GLN A 162 -15.43 10.38 -1.32
CA GLN A 162 -16.45 9.34 -1.59
C GLN A 162 -17.39 9.13 -0.41
N TYR A 163 -16.88 9.21 0.82
CA TYR A 163 -17.63 8.87 2.05
C TYR A 163 -17.91 10.08 2.95
N GLY A 164 -17.43 11.26 2.58
CA GLY A 164 -17.67 12.52 3.31
C GLY A 164 -16.70 12.75 4.46
N SER A 165 -16.23 11.71 5.13
CA SER A 165 -15.18 11.78 6.15
C SER A 165 -14.48 10.45 6.31
N PHE A 166 -13.31 10.48 6.91
CA PHE A 166 -12.57 9.27 7.26
C PHE A 166 -13.31 8.44 8.33
N ASP A 167 -13.89 9.10 9.33
CA ASP A 167 -14.67 8.41 10.37
C ASP A 167 -15.89 7.69 9.78
N ALA A 168 -16.57 8.29 8.79
CA ALA A 168 -17.65 7.63 8.08
C ALA A 168 -17.17 6.38 7.32
N TYR A 169 -16.00 6.48 6.68
CA TYR A 169 -15.40 5.34 5.99
C TYR A 169 -15.07 4.18 6.95
N VAL A 170 -14.39 4.46 8.06
CA VAL A 170 -14.01 3.45 9.04
C VAL A 170 -15.26 2.78 9.63
N ARG A 171 -16.26 3.56 10.03
CA ARG A 171 -17.51 3.04 10.58
C ARG A 171 -18.34 2.28 9.56
N ASP A 172 -18.57 2.84 8.38
CA ASP A 172 -19.61 2.37 7.45
C ASP A 172 -19.05 1.34 6.43
N GLN A 173 -17.76 1.39 6.12
CA GLN A 173 -17.12 0.48 5.16
C GLN A 173 -16.25 -0.58 5.85
N LEU A 174 -15.59 -0.24 6.97
CA LEU A 174 -14.73 -1.17 7.69
C LEU A 174 -15.41 -1.77 8.92
N SER A 175 -16.59 -1.28 9.30
CA SER A 175 -17.41 -1.77 10.42
C SER A 175 -16.70 -1.66 11.79
N VAL A 176 -15.92 -0.61 12.01
CA VAL A 176 -15.13 -0.37 13.23
C VAL A 176 -15.75 0.75 14.07
#